data_ee59a6767a96ad65cc73df2c509b7e3f
#
_entry.id   ee59a6767a96ad65cc73df2c509b7e3f
#
_cell.length_a   1.000
_cell.length_b   1.000
_cell.length_c   1.000
_cell.angle_alpha   90.00
_cell.angle_beta   90.00
_cell.angle_gamma   90.00
#
_symmetry.space_group_name_H-M   'P 1'
#
loop_
_entity.id
_entity.type
_entity.pdbx_description
1 polymer ?
#
loop_
_entity_poly.entity_id
_entity_poly.type
_entity_poly.pdbx_seq_one_letter_code
_entity_poly.pdbx_strand_id
1 'polypeptide(L)'
;MNMLKGFTMLLLFQLAGEVMVTLLSLPVPGPVFGMGLLLLYLVARDRDDEELEGASNTLLKHLSLLFVPAGVGVIVHVSRIEQEWFAIGAALIVSTLLTLIITAWVMSLLTGSLRGKVKRSDGH
;
A
#
# COMPACT_ATOMS: atom_id res chain seq x y z
N MET A 1 2.80 21.10 -13.66
CA MET A 1 1.59 20.56 -14.33
C MET A 1 1.54 19.04 -14.33
N ASN A 2 2.66 18.39 -14.42
CA ASN A 2 2.75 16.92 -14.44
C ASN A 2 2.29 16.24 -13.11
N MET A 3 2.53 16.90 -11.98
CA MET A 3 2.07 16.43 -10.67
C MET A 3 0.54 16.30 -10.57
N LEU A 4 -0.19 17.28 -11.11
CA LEU A 4 -1.67 17.24 -11.07
C LEU A 4 -2.23 16.05 -11.84
N LYS A 5 -1.61 15.70 -12.96
CA LYS A 5 -2.01 14.51 -13.73
C LYS A 5 -1.74 13.21 -12.97
N GLY A 6 -0.58 13.10 -12.33
CA GLY A 6 -0.26 11.95 -11.47
C GLY A 6 -1.27 11.79 -10.32
N PHE A 7 -1.60 12.88 -9.61
CA PHE A 7 -2.63 12.86 -8.56
C PHE A 7 -4.02 12.49 -9.10
N THR A 8 -4.40 13.07 -10.25
CA THR A 8 -5.67 12.74 -10.89
C THR A 8 -5.75 11.25 -11.23
N MET A 9 -4.66 10.69 -11.73
CA MET A 9 -4.57 9.27 -12.06
C MET A 9 -4.71 8.38 -10.81
N LEU A 10 -4.02 8.73 -9.72
CA LEU A 10 -4.16 8.03 -8.44
C LEU A 10 -5.62 8.06 -7.93
N LEU A 11 -6.27 9.22 -7.98
CA LEU A 11 -7.65 9.38 -7.56
C LEU A 11 -8.63 8.61 -8.44
N LEU A 12 -8.40 8.58 -9.75
CA LEU A 12 -9.23 7.80 -10.67
C LEU A 12 -9.13 6.30 -10.41
N PHE A 13 -7.93 5.77 -10.15
CA PHE A 13 -7.76 4.37 -9.80
C PHE A 13 -8.36 4.04 -8.43
N GLN A 14 -8.27 4.97 -7.46
CA GLN A 14 -8.92 4.82 -6.16
C GLN A 14 -10.45 4.78 -6.31
N LEU A 15 -11.01 5.70 -7.08
CA LEU A 15 -12.45 5.74 -7.36
C LEU A 15 -12.92 4.47 -8.10
N ALA A 16 -12.18 4.04 -9.12
CA ALA A 16 -12.47 2.81 -9.84
C ALA A 16 -12.44 1.58 -8.91
N GLY A 17 -11.46 1.52 -8.02
CA GLY A 17 -11.37 0.49 -6.99
C GLY A 17 -12.57 0.48 -6.05
N GLU A 18 -12.98 1.65 -5.57
CA GLU A 18 -14.14 1.80 -4.68
C GLU A 18 -15.45 1.36 -5.36
N VAL A 19 -15.66 1.80 -6.62
CA VAL A 19 -16.83 1.41 -7.40
C VAL A 19 -16.85 -0.10 -7.63
N MET A 20 -15.73 -0.70 -8.01
CA MET A 20 -15.67 -2.15 -8.25
C MET A 20 -15.91 -2.97 -6.98
N VAL A 21 -15.30 -2.59 -5.87
CA VAL A 21 -15.50 -3.26 -4.58
C VAL A 21 -16.94 -3.17 -4.13
N THR A 22 -17.57 -2.01 -4.31
CA THR A 22 -18.98 -1.80 -3.95
C THR A 22 -19.92 -2.61 -4.84
N LEU A 23 -19.69 -2.62 -6.16
CA LEU A 23 -20.51 -3.37 -7.11
C LEU A 23 -20.40 -4.89 -6.93
N LEU A 24 -19.21 -5.38 -6.63
CA LEU A 24 -18.92 -6.81 -6.44
C LEU A 24 -19.13 -7.26 -4.99
N SER A 25 -19.45 -6.33 -4.08
CA SER A 25 -19.60 -6.58 -2.63
C SER A 25 -18.40 -7.34 -2.05
N LEU A 26 -17.18 -6.95 -2.45
CA LEU A 26 -15.96 -7.60 -1.99
C LEU A 26 -15.60 -7.14 -0.56
N PRO A 27 -15.15 -8.03 0.32
CA PRO A 27 -14.72 -7.68 1.67
C PRO A 27 -13.29 -7.08 1.69
N VAL A 28 -13.02 -6.16 0.76
CA VAL A 28 -11.70 -5.52 0.59
C VAL A 28 -11.92 -4.01 0.52
N PRO A 29 -11.06 -3.19 1.18
CA PRO A 29 -11.12 -1.74 1.03
C PRO A 29 -10.90 -1.29 -0.43
N GLY A 30 -11.74 -0.38 -0.91
CA GLY A 30 -11.68 0.14 -2.28
C GLY A 30 -10.29 0.69 -2.68
N PRO A 31 -9.61 1.48 -1.81
CA PRO A 31 -8.26 1.97 -2.10
C PRO A 31 -7.22 0.86 -2.33
N VAL A 32 -7.33 -0.27 -1.62
CA VAL A 32 -6.44 -1.43 -1.80
C VAL A 32 -6.66 -2.07 -3.16
N PHE A 33 -7.91 -2.24 -3.55
CA PHE A 33 -8.25 -2.76 -4.87
C PHE A 33 -7.80 -1.81 -5.99
N GLY A 34 -7.97 -0.50 -5.79
CA GLY A 34 -7.49 0.55 -6.69
C GLY A 34 -5.96 0.52 -6.88
N MET A 35 -5.20 0.29 -5.80
CA MET A 35 -3.74 0.10 -5.90
C MET A 35 -3.38 -1.13 -6.73
N GLY A 36 -4.11 -2.23 -6.56
CA GLY A 36 -3.91 -3.44 -7.37
C GLY A 36 -4.16 -3.18 -8.86
N LEU A 37 -5.23 -2.45 -9.19
CA LEU A 37 -5.53 -2.05 -10.57
C LEU A 37 -4.44 -1.14 -11.15
N LEU A 38 -3.94 -0.19 -10.37
CA LEU A 38 -2.85 0.69 -10.77
C LEU A 38 -1.56 -0.09 -11.03
N LEU A 39 -1.25 -1.04 -10.16
CA LEU A 39 -0.10 -1.92 -10.35
C LEU A 39 -0.19 -2.73 -11.63
N LEU A 40 -1.36 -3.33 -11.90
CA LEU A 40 -1.61 -4.07 -13.15
C LEU A 40 -1.45 -3.16 -14.38
N TYR A 41 -1.96 -1.94 -14.30
CA TYR A 41 -1.83 -0.95 -15.36
C TYR A 41 -0.36 -0.61 -15.64
N LEU A 42 0.44 -0.37 -14.60
CA LEU A 42 1.87 -0.06 -14.73
C LEU A 42 2.67 -1.22 -15.31
N VAL A 43 2.42 -2.42 -14.82
CA VAL A 43 3.08 -3.65 -15.33
C VAL A 43 2.72 -3.91 -16.79
N ALA A 44 1.46 -3.70 -17.17
CA ALA A 44 1.00 -3.91 -18.55
C ALA A 44 1.54 -2.87 -19.54
N ARG A 45 1.85 -1.66 -19.06
CA ARG A 45 2.29 -0.56 -19.92
C ARG A 45 3.80 -0.53 -20.17
N ASP A 46 4.58 -1.21 -19.36
CA ASP A 46 6.05 -1.31 -19.43
C ASP A 46 6.76 0.05 -19.68
N ARG A 47 6.21 1.10 -19.08
CA ARG A 47 6.73 2.47 -19.15
C ARG A 47 6.73 3.11 -17.78
N ASP A 48 7.86 3.70 -17.43
CA ASP A 48 7.98 4.55 -16.26
C ASP A 48 7.13 5.81 -16.48
N ASP A 49 6.08 5.96 -15.69
CA ASP A 49 5.21 7.14 -15.72
C ASP A 49 5.79 8.17 -14.74
N GLU A 50 6.67 9.05 -15.26
CA GLU A 50 7.35 10.11 -14.47
C GLU A 50 6.34 10.98 -13.70
N GLU A 51 5.15 11.19 -14.26
CA GLU A 51 4.08 11.97 -13.63
C GLU A 51 3.53 11.28 -12.39
N LEU A 52 3.36 9.97 -12.45
CA LEU A 52 2.88 9.14 -11.36
C LEU A 52 3.97 8.99 -10.28
N GLU A 53 5.22 8.83 -10.68
CA GLU A 53 6.36 8.77 -9.78
C GLU A 53 6.51 10.08 -8.98
N GLY A 54 6.40 11.23 -9.65
CA GLY A 54 6.45 12.54 -9.02
C GLY A 54 5.34 12.74 -7.97
N ALA A 55 4.10 12.35 -8.30
CA ALA A 55 2.97 12.42 -7.37
C ALA A 55 3.18 11.47 -6.17
N SER A 56 3.62 10.25 -6.41
CA SER A 56 3.89 9.25 -5.37
C SER A 56 5.00 9.70 -4.42
N ASN A 57 6.10 10.22 -4.94
CA ASN A 57 7.20 10.75 -4.14
C ASN A 57 6.77 11.93 -3.28
N THR A 58 5.90 12.79 -3.79
CA THR A 58 5.35 13.91 -3.01
C THR A 58 4.48 13.42 -1.87
N LEU A 59 3.61 12.44 -2.11
CA LEU A 59 2.81 11.80 -1.06
C LEU A 59 3.69 11.16 0.01
N LEU A 60 4.73 10.42 -0.39
CA LEU A 60 5.66 9.77 0.53
C LEU A 60 6.43 10.79 1.39
N LYS A 61 6.89 11.89 0.81
CA LYS A 61 7.57 12.97 1.56
C LYS A 61 6.68 13.62 2.62
N HIS A 62 5.38 13.68 2.37
CA HIS A 62 4.40 14.28 3.27
C HIS A 62 3.58 13.24 4.04
N LEU A 63 4.01 11.99 4.07
CA LEU A 63 3.33 10.89 4.74
C LEU A 63 3.09 11.18 6.23
N SER A 64 4.04 11.87 6.89
CA SER A 64 3.89 12.28 8.29
C SER A 64 2.70 13.20 8.52
N LEU A 65 2.37 14.06 7.56
CA LEU A 65 1.19 14.94 7.64
C LEU A 65 -0.13 14.16 7.54
N LEU A 66 -0.13 13.00 6.88
CA LEU A 66 -1.30 12.13 6.80
C LEU A 66 -1.60 11.40 8.12
N PHE A 67 -0.61 11.29 9.01
CA PHE A 67 -0.81 10.73 10.34
C PHE A 67 -1.62 11.63 11.27
N VAL A 68 -1.66 12.94 11.04
CA VAL A 68 -2.40 13.89 11.89
C VAL A 68 -3.91 13.62 11.83
N PRO A 69 -4.57 13.54 10.67
CA PRO A 69 -6.00 13.20 10.62
C PRO A 69 -6.30 11.80 11.19
N ALA A 70 -5.42 10.83 10.94
CA ALA A 70 -5.55 9.50 11.49
C ALA A 70 -5.47 9.50 13.03
N GLY A 71 -4.52 10.25 13.60
CA GLY A 71 -4.40 10.43 15.06
C GLY A 71 -5.63 11.06 15.67
N VAL A 72 -6.17 12.11 15.05
CA VAL A 72 -7.43 12.73 15.50
C VAL A 72 -8.60 11.74 15.43
N GLY A 73 -8.67 10.94 14.37
CA GLY A 73 -9.68 9.88 14.24
C GLY A 73 -9.61 8.86 15.39
N VAL A 74 -8.41 8.49 15.83
CA VAL A 74 -8.21 7.60 16.98
C VAL A 74 -8.75 8.24 18.28
N ILE A 75 -8.49 9.54 18.50
CA ILE A 75 -8.96 10.26 19.71
C ILE A 75 -10.49 10.26 19.81
N VAL A 76 -11.19 10.41 18.69
CA VAL A 76 -12.66 10.36 18.68
C VAL A 76 -13.21 9.00 19.12
N HIS A 77 -12.42 7.93 18.99
CA HIS A 77 -12.82 6.56 19.35
C HIS A 77 -12.22 6.06 20.67
N VAL A 78 -11.67 6.95 21.50
CA VAL A 78 -11.01 6.59 22.77
C VAL A 78 -11.92 5.75 23.66
N SER A 79 -13.21 6.06 23.76
CA SER A 79 -14.17 5.29 24.57
C SER A 79 -14.28 3.82 24.14
N ARG A 80 -14.17 3.53 22.85
CA ARG A 80 -14.11 2.15 22.34
C ARG A 80 -12.78 1.48 22.68
N ILE A 81 -11.69 2.22 22.56
CA ILE A 81 -10.35 1.72 22.87
C ILE A 81 -10.25 1.35 24.34
N GLU A 82 -10.84 2.13 25.23
CA GLU A 82 -10.89 1.84 26.67
C GLU A 82 -11.70 0.58 27.00
N GLN A 83 -12.76 0.30 26.25
CA GLN A 83 -13.58 -0.90 26.46
C GLN A 83 -12.93 -2.17 25.89
N GLU A 84 -12.20 -2.05 24.80
CA GLU A 84 -11.63 -3.19 24.07
C GLU A 84 -10.09 -3.17 24.04
N TRP A 85 -9.46 -2.49 25.00
CA TRP A 85 -8.01 -2.26 25.01
C TRP A 85 -7.18 -3.56 24.88
N PHE A 86 -7.66 -4.64 25.52
CA PHE A 86 -6.98 -5.93 25.47
C PHE A 86 -7.06 -6.56 24.07
N ALA A 87 -8.24 -6.55 23.45
CA ALA A 87 -8.43 -7.08 22.09
C ALA A 87 -7.64 -6.28 21.06
N ILE A 88 -7.66 -4.95 21.18
CA ILE A 88 -6.91 -4.05 20.29
C ILE A 88 -5.40 -4.23 20.47
N GLY A 89 -4.92 -4.30 21.71
CA GLY A 89 -3.51 -4.53 22.02
C GLY A 89 -3.02 -5.89 21.51
N ALA A 90 -3.78 -6.95 21.75
CA ALA A 90 -3.46 -8.28 21.24
C ALA A 90 -3.45 -8.31 19.71
N ALA A 91 -4.44 -7.69 19.05
CA ALA A 91 -4.52 -7.60 17.60
C ALA A 91 -3.32 -6.85 17.01
N LEU A 92 -2.90 -5.74 17.62
CA LEU A 92 -1.73 -4.96 17.19
C LEU A 92 -0.44 -5.78 17.29
N ILE A 93 -0.22 -6.47 18.40
CA ILE A 93 1.00 -7.28 18.60
C ILE A 93 1.01 -8.44 17.60
N VAL A 94 -0.07 -9.20 17.51
CA VAL A 94 -0.17 -10.37 16.62
C VAL A 94 -0.03 -9.95 15.16
N SER A 95 -0.73 -8.90 14.72
CA SER A 95 -0.66 -8.42 13.33
C SER A 95 0.73 -7.88 12.99
N THR A 96 1.39 -7.20 13.90
CA THR A 96 2.76 -6.70 13.69
C THR A 96 3.74 -7.84 13.53
N LEU A 97 3.69 -8.84 14.40
CA LEU A 97 4.56 -10.02 14.32
C LEU A 97 4.32 -10.80 13.02
N LEU A 98 3.06 -11.04 12.66
CA LEU A 98 2.71 -11.70 11.40
C LEU A 98 3.21 -10.92 10.19
N THR A 99 3.03 -9.61 10.18
CA THR A 99 3.50 -8.74 9.10
C THR A 99 5.02 -8.80 8.97
N LEU A 100 5.75 -8.74 10.06
CA LEU A 100 7.22 -8.85 10.05
C LEU A 100 7.69 -10.21 9.51
N ILE A 101 7.08 -11.30 9.95
CA ILE A 101 7.42 -12.65 9.49
C ILE A 101 7.14 -12.80 8.00
N ILE A 102 5.94 -12.40 7.54
CA ILE A 102 5.55 -12.50 6.13
C ILE A 102 6.45 -11.62 5.26
N THR A 103 6.72 -10.38 5.69
CA THR A 103 7.60 -9.47 4.96
C THR A 103 9.02 -10.02 4.85
N ALA A 104 9.59 -10.52 5.94
CA ALA A 104 10.91 -11.14 5.95
C ALA A 104 10.95 -12.37 5.04
N TRP A 105 9.93 -13.19 5.06
CA TRP A 105 9.83 -14.37 4.22
C TRP A 105 9.73 -14.02 2.72
N VAL A 106 8.85 -13.09 2.37
CA VAL A 106 8.69 -12.60 0.98
C VAL A 106 9.99 -11.98 0.48
N MET A 107 10.63 -11.13 1.30
CA MET A 107 11.92 -10.52 0.93
C MET A 107 13.02 -11.56 0.74
N SER A 108 13.07 -12.60 1.57
CA SER A 108 14.06 -13.68 1.42
C SER A 108 13.85 -14.48 0.13
N LEU A 109 12.60 -14.73 -0.26
CA LEU A 109 12.27 -15.39 -1.52
C LEU A 109 12.68 -14.55 -2.73
N LEU A 110 12.37 -13.25 -2.71
CA LEU A 110 12.72 -12.34 -3.80
C LEU A 110 14.23 -12.16 -3.93
N THR A 111 14.93 -11.98 -2.81
CA THR A 111 16.40 -11.82 -2.80
C THR A 111 17.11 -13.11 -3.20
N GLY A 112 16.61 -14.26 -2.76
CA GLY A 112 17.15 -15.57 -3.16
C GLY A 112 17.03 -15.81 -4.67
N SER A 113 15.90 -15.41 -5.26
CA SER A 113 15.67 -15.52 -6.71
C SER A 113 16.59 -14.60 -7.52
N LEU A 114 16.87 -13.38 -7.03
CA LEU A 114 17.77 -12.43 -7.69
C LEU A 114 19.23 -12.88 -7.61
N ARG A 115 19.65 -13.44 -6.47
CA ARG A 115 21.02 -13.95 -6.27
C ARG A 115 21.34 -15.12 -7.20
N GLY A 116 20.35 -15.97 -7.49
CA GLY A 116 20.49 -17.05 -8.46
C GLY A 116 20.69 -16.57 -9.89
N LYS A 117 20.08 -15.42 -10.26
CA LYS A 117 20.22 -14.83 -11.60
C LYS A 117 21.58 -14.14 -11.81
N VAL A 118 22.06 -13.42 -10.80
CA VAL A 118 23.36 -12.73 -10.87
C VAL A 118 24.52 -13.71 -11.00
N LYS A 119 24.49 -14.82 -10.24
CA LYS A 119 25.55 -15.83 -10.30
C LYS A 119 25.60 -16.59 -11.64
N ARG A 120 24.53 -16.54 -12.43
CA ARG A 120 24.46 -17.16 -13.75
C ARG A 120 25.00 -16.25 -14.88
N SER A 121 25.08 -14.94 -14.62
CA SER A 121 25.60 -13.95 -15.56
C SER A 121 27.13 -13.81 -15.53
N ASP A 122 27.75 -14.14 -14.40
CA ASP A 122 29.22 -14.03 -14.20
C ASP A 122 29.97 -15.30 -14.58
N GLY A 123 29.31 -16.27 -15.15
CA GLY A 123 29.87 -17.59 -15.50
C GLY A 123 30.27 -17.77 -16.97
N HIS A 124 30.47 -16.67 -17.71
CA HIS A 124 31.01 -16.71 -19.10
C HIS A 124 32.18 -15.78 -19.26
#